data_e11773b315236a741a3adde22a78f027
#
_entry.id   e11773b315236a741a3adde22a78f027
#
_cell.length_a   1.000
_cell.length_b   1.000
_cell.length_c   1.000
_cell.angle_alpha   90.00
_cell.angle_beta   90.00
_cell.angle_gamma   90.00
#
_symmetry.space_group_name_H-M   'P 1'
#
loop_
_entity.id
_entity.type
_entity.pdbx_description
1 polymer ?
#
loop_
_entity_poly.entity_id
_entity_poly.type
_entity_poly.pdbx_seq_one_letter_code
_entity_poly.pdbx_strand_id
1 'polypeptide(L)'
;MKEVLVIFKTHLDLGFTDLAENVLKNYLENYIPNAIKVGYELKGTGTEFIWTTGSYLVTQALAHDDGTVERAICDGIIRWHALPFTTHTELMTPKLFDYGASLSSALDRRFGKKTIAAKMTDVPGHTIGMIPILKRRGVEFLHIGVNPATPLPDVPPLFKWRCGNDEITVIYQGDYGTETEIDGTVIYFAHTGDNRGPQSAEKIVEIFDEIKAKYPGYAVRAATLEDVALKLRDVKNLPVVDKEIGDTWIHGAGTDPKKVSMYRDLLRKTADFDYEKYDLSNSLLAIPEHTWGKNLDVFFHNASDYYEKDRQKPHNKEGVEALEQSWAEQRNYITAAEKNLGVKAEYETNLPDLTGFADSEPFKLNFSISWQVYDAWDYERYKNVYLRFTKENIGWAIWDNIKQGLPDDYSGKIYDAKPYRFCKNGDKYIVFFKFDDDVAEKFGLPVFTAEYDGETLFVKWHGKKNLRLPNAFWFKPEGFGEDWLVHKMGLWIDPCDIIGSPLITATDYGVKNGNAEIESLDAVLAAPFGRRLLDFEPHPEKRDLYFNLYNNIWNTNFPMWYSDDAVFRFKIKEL
;
A
#
# COMPACT_ATOMS: atom_id res chain seq x y z
N MET A 1 -10.30 15.64 35.52
CA MET A 1 -8.98 16.31 35.68
C MET A 1 -8.48 16.60 34.28
N LYS A 2 -8.03 17.83 34.03
CA LYS A 2 -7.45 18.18 32.72
C LYS A 2 -6.06 17.60 32.62
N GLU A 3 -5.77 16.91 31.50
CA GLU A 3 -4.47 16.25 31.30
C GLU A 3 -4.02 16.32 29.84
N VAL A 4 -2.70 16.19 29.63
CA VAL A 4 -2.09 15.98 28.32
C VAL A 4 -1.43 14.61 28.31
N LEU A 5 -1.85 13.76 27.38
CA LEU A 5 -1.28 12.45 27.11
C LEU A 5 -0.25 12.58 25.97
N VAL A 6 1.03 12.42 26.27
CA VAL A 6 2.11 12.53 25.29
C VAL A 6 2.47 11.14 24.76
N ILE A 7 2.20 10.91 23.49
CA ILE A 7 2.47 9.63 22.79
C ILE A 7 3.73 9.80 21.95
N PHE A 8 4.83 9.19 22.38
CA PHE A 8 6.07 9.14 21.60
C PHE A 8 6.02 7.98 20.61
N LYS A 9 6.17 8.28 19.33
CA LYS A 9 6.07 7.29 18.26
C LYS A 9 6.99 7.62 17.09
N THR A 10 7.26 6.61 16.27
CA THR A 10 7.95 6.72 15.00
C THR A 10 7.13 6.13 13.87
N HIS A 11 7.54 6.38 12.64
CA HIS A 11 7.06 5.71 11.43
C HIS A 11 8.15 4.79 10.91
N LEU A 12 7.75 3.55 10.61
CA LEU A 12 8.62 2.54 10.00
C LEU A 12 8.22 2.37 8.53
N ASP A 13 9.20 2.52 7.66
CA ASP A 13 9.19 2.06 6.28
C ASP A 13 10.12 0.85 6.16
N LEU A 14 9.66 -0.25 5.57
CA LEU A 14 10.54 -1.36 5.20
C LEU A 14 11.23 -1.08 3.86
N GLY A 15 12.11 -0.08 3.89
CA GLY A 15 12.80 0.49 2.75
C GLY A 15 12.86 2.02 2.82
N PHE A 16 12.51 2.72 1.75
CA PHE A 16 12.44 4.16 1.53
C PHE A 16 13.79 4.87 1.69
N THR A 17 14.32 4.97 2.91
CA THR A 17 15.59 5.66 3.22
C THR A 17 16.82 4.83 2.90
N ASP A 18 16.69 3.50 2.84
CA ASP A 18 17.74 2.55 2.46
C ASP A 18 17.10 1.22 2.03
N LEU A 19 17.90 0.16 1.82
CA LEU A 19 17.40 -1.21 1.71
C LEU A 19 16.65 -1.60 2.99
N ALA A 20 15.60 -2.39 2.87
CA ALA A 20 14.79 -2.79 4.02
C ALA A 20 15.61 -3.53 5.10
N GLU A 21 16.57 -4.35 4.69
CA GLU A 21 17.50 -5.04 5.61
C GLU A 21 18.32 -4.03 6.41
N ASN A 22 18.86 -2.98 5.78
CA ASN A 22 19.64 -1.94 6.45
C ASN A 22 18.77 -1.10 7.40
N VAL A 23 17.55 -0.78 6.99
CA VAL A 23 16.59 -0.08 7.85
C VAL A 23 16.30 -0.89 9.10
N LEU A 24 15.93 -2.17 8.94
CA LEU A 24 15.66 -3.04 10.08
C LEU A 24 16.89 -3.17 10.99
N LYS A 25 18.06 -3.40 10.42
CA LYS A 25 19.32 -3.47 11.17
C LYS A 25 19.56 -2.19 11.98
N ASN A 26 19.32 -1.02 11.41
CA ASN A 26 19.49 0.25 12.12
C ASN A 26 18.49 0.39 13.29
N TYR A 27 17.25 -0.08 13.13
CA TYR A 27 16.31 -0.14 14.25
C TYR A 27 16.81 -1.05 15.37
N LEU A 28 17.30 -2.24 15.04
CA LEU A 28 17.73 -3.24 16.03
C LEU A 28 19.03 -2.85 16.74
N GLU A 29 20.01 -2.32 16.00
CA GLU A 29 21.35 -2.03 16.54
C GLU A 29 21.49 -0.63 17.13
N ASN A 30 20.66 0.34 16.72
CA ASN A 30 20.82 1.73 17.12
C ASN A 30 19.54 2.31 17.78
N TYR A 31 18.39 2.26 17.13
CA TYR A 31 17.23 3.00 17.58
C TYR A 31 16.56 2.37 18.81
N ILE A 32 16.37 1.07 18.83
CA ILE A 32 15.80 0.36 19.99
C ILE A 32 16.72 0.47 21.22
N PRO A 33 18.03 0.22 21.11
CA PRO A 33 18.97 0.45 22.23
C PRO A 33 18.95 1.90 22.73
N ASN A 34 18.86 2.89 21.82
CA ASN A 34 18.79 4.28 22.23
C ASN A 34 17.46 4.62 22.93
N ALA A 35 16.32 4.10 22.44
CA ALA A 35 15.02 4.27 23.11
C ALA A 35 15.04 3.71 24.54
N ILE A 36 15.66 2.54 24.73
CA ILE A 36 15.83 1.90 26.04
C ILE A 36 16.69 2.78 26.96
N LYS A 37 17.84 3.26 26.45
CA LYS A 37 18.73 4.15 27.21
C LYS A 37 18.00 5.40 27.65
N VAL A 38 17.37 6.12 26.74
CA VAL A 38 16.61 7.36 27.02
C VAL A 38 15.47 7.08 28.00
N GLY A 39 14.75 5.97 27.85
CA GLY A 39 13.67 5.59 28.75
C GLY A 39 14.16 5.38 30.20
N TYR A 40 15.31 4.73 30.39
CA TYR A 40 15.89 4.57 31.73
C TYR A 40 16.46 5.87 32.29
N GLU A 41 17.05 6.73 31.45
CA GLU A 41 17.58 8.03 31.85
C GLU A 41 16.47 8.96 32.39
N LEU A 42 15.30 8.92 31.78
CA LEU A 42 14.15 9.78 32.15
C LEU A 42 13.21 9.14 33.19
N LYS A 43 13.43 7.87 33.56
CA LYS A 43 12.56 7.16 34.50
C LYS A 43 12.58 7.82 35.90
N GLY A 44 11.41 8.20 36.39
CA GLY A 44 11.25 8.86 37.71
C GLY A 44 11.61 10.35 37.76
N THR A 45 11.86 10.99 36.61
CA THR A 45 12.17 12.42 36.53
C THR A 45 10.91 13.32 36.49
N GLY A 46 9.71 12.72 36.27
CA GLY A 46 8.48 13.44 35.96
C GLY A 46 8.38 13.85 34.47
N THR A 47 9.33 13.37 33.68
CA THR A 47 9.37 13.53 32.21
C THR A 47 9.66 12.15 31.61
N GLU A 48 8.78 11.19 31.89
CA GLU A 48 8.95 9.82 31.43
C GLU A 48 8.85 9.73 29.90
N PHE A 49 9.49 8.69 29.36
CA PHE A 49 9.47 8.34 27.95
C PHE A 49 8.94 6.91 27.76
N ILE A 50 7.89 6.77 26.96
CA ILE A 50 7.33 5.49 26.54
C ILE A 50 7.35 5.45 25.03
N TRP A 51 8.18 4.60 24.44
CA TRP A 51 8.28 4.51 22.98
C TRP A 51 7.26 3.52 22.43
N THR A 52 6.34 4.03 21.59
CA THR A 52 5.29 3.24 20.95
C THR A 52 5.69 2.90 19.52
N THR A 53 5.68 1.61 19.18
CA THR A 53 6.00 1.10 17.84
C THR A 53 5.03 0.00 17.40
N GLY A 54 5.14 -0.46 16.15
CA GLY A 54 4.38 -1.62 15.66
C GLY A 54 4.84 -2.93 16.31
N SER A 55 3.93 -3.89 16.38
CA SER A 55 4.23 -5.23 16.95
C SER A 55 5.35 -5.97 16.18
N TYR A 56 5.55 -5.67 14.90
CA TYR A 56 6.62 -6.23 14.09
C TYR A 56 8.02 -5.89 14.67
N LEU A 57 8.34 -4.61 14.89
CA LEU A 57 9.66 -4.22 15.40
C LEU A 57 9.96 -4.85 16.76
N VAL A 58 8.96 -4.93 17.65
CA VAL A 58 9.13 -5.60 18.94
C VAL A 58 9.40 -7.09 18.76
N THR A 59 8.70 -7.75 17.84
CA THR A 59 8.93 -9.17 17.55
C THR A 59 10.34 -9.40 17.01
N GLN A 60 10.81 -8.56 16.07
CA GLN A 60 12.17 -8.65 15.54
C GLN A 60 13.24 -8.41 16.62
N ALA A 61 13.03 -7.39 17.47
CA ALA A 61 13.96 -7.10 18.56
C ALA A 61 14.09 -8.26 19.56
N LEU A 62 12.96 -8.88 19.92
CA LEU A 62 12.94 -10.01 20.85
C LEU A 62 13.55 -11.31 20.28
N ALA A 63 13.62 -11.45 18.95
CA ALA A 63 14.26 -12.58 18.30
C ALA A 63 15.79 -12.57 18.45
N HIS A 64 16.38 -11.40 18.74
CA HIS A 64 17.83 -11.18 18.90
C HIS A 64 18.20 -10.63 20.28
N ASP A 65 17.26 -10.66 21.26
CA ASP A 65 17.41 -10.01 22.56
C ASP A 65 18.31 -10.80 23.52
N ASP A 66 19.16 -10.08 24.22
CA ASP A 66 19.96 -10.57 25.35
C ASP A 66 19.26 -10.40 26.73
N GLY A 67 17.97 -10.11 26.73
CA GLY A 67 17.16 -9.78 27.91
C GLY A 67 17.01 -8.28 28.17
N THR A 68 17.65 -7.43 27.37
CA THR A 68 17.57 -5.96 27.54
C THR A 68 16.24 -5.42 27.05
N VAL A 69 15.77 -5.86 25.88
CA VAL A 69 14.46 -5.46 25.31
C VAL A 69 13.33 -5.98 26.20
N GLU A 70 13.40 -7.25 26.61
CA GLU A 70 12.40 -7.87 27.50
C GLU A 70 12.24 -7.07 28.81
N ARG A 71 13.36 -6.68 29.43
CA ARG A 71 13.36 -5.85 30.63
C ARG A 71 12.73 -4.47 30.38
N ALA A 72 13.08 -3.80 29.30
CA ALA A 72 12.51 -2.50 28.92
C ALA A 72 11.00 -2.56 28.68
N ILE A 73 10.50 -3.66 28.11
CA ILE A 73 9.06 -3.93 27.96
C ILE A 73 8.39 -4.11 29.32
N CYS A 74 8.99 -4.92 30.22
CA CYS A 74 8.46 -5.12 31.57
C CYS A 74 8.43 -3.82 32.37
N ASP A 75 9.44 -2.98 32.20
CA ASP A 75 9.56 -1.67 32.85
C ASP A 75 8.71 -0.57 32.21
N GLY A 76 8.00 -0.86 31.12
CA GLY A 76 7.07 0.04 30.45
C GLY A 76 7.70 1.09 29.53
N ILE A 77 8.99 0.96 29.20
CA ILE A 77 9.71 1.88 28.30
C ILE A 77 9.33 1.64 26.83
N ILE A 78 9.16 0.37 26.44
CA ILE A 78 8.73 0.00 25.07
C ILE A 78 7.31 -0.53 25.12
N ARG A 79 6.48 -0.04 24.21
CA ARG A 79 5.10 -0.49 23.99
C ARG A 79 4.85 -0.74 22.51
N TRP A 80 3.88 -1.58 22.20
CA TRP A 80 3.44 -1.87 20.84
C TRP A 80 1.95 -1.57 20.67
N HIS A 81 1.54 -1.39 19.44
CA HIS A 81 0.13 -1.36 19.05
C HIS A 81 -0.25 -2.63 18.27
N ALA A 82 -1.53 -2.84 18.04
CA ALA A 82 -2.08 -4.09 17.51
C ALA A 82 -1.59 -4.45 16.09
N LEU A 83 -1.16 -3.47 15.30
CA LEU A 83 -0.73 -3.70 13.92
C LEU A 83 0.80 -3.82 13.83
N PRO A 84 1.32 -4.60 12.86
CA PRO A 84 2.76 -4.80 12.71
C PRO A 84 3.49 -3.53 12.26
N PHE A 85 2.99 -2.91 11.21
CA PHE A 85 3.48 -1.70 10.54
C PHE A 85 2.34 -1.13 9.67
N THR A 86 2.60 -0.09 8.87
CA THR A 86 1.63 0.43 7.89
C THR A 86 1.57 -0.47 6.65
N THR A 87 0.37 -0.78 6.19
CA THR A 87 0.14 -1.63 5.02
C THR A 87 -0.91 -1.04 4.09
N HIS A 88 -0.83 -1.36 2.81
CA HIS A 88 -1.95 -1.24 1.89
C HIS A 88 -2.97 -2.35 2.20
N THR A 89 -3.93 -2.05 3.04
CA THR A 89 -4.92 -3.05 3.48
C THR A 89 -5.77 -3.60 2.34
N GLU A 90 -5.92 -2.85 1.24
CA GLU A 90 -6.61 -3.31 0.03
C GLU A 90 -5.90 -4.47 -0.70
N LEU A 91 -4.61 -4.70 -0.43
CA LEU A 91 -3.85 -5.83 -0.97
C LEU A 91 -3.95 -7.09 -0.11
N MET A 92 -4.57 -7.01 1.07
CA MET A 92 -4.57 -8.10 2.04
C MET A 92 -5.87 -8.90 1.99
N THR A 93 -5.74 -10.21 2.21
CA THR A 93 -6.89 -11.05 2.56
C THR A 93 -7.21 -10.92 4.04
N PRO A 94 -8.46 -11.24 4.48
CA PRO A 94 -8.81 -11.25 5.90
C PRO A 94 -7.85 -12.08 6.76
N LYS A 95 -7.39 -13.20 6.22
CA LYS A 95 -6.49 -14.12 6.89
C LYS A 95 -5.10 -13.54 7.12
N LEU A 96 -4.52 -12.89 6.11
CA LEU A 96 -3.21 -12.27 6.24
C LEU A 96 -3.25 -11.06 7.18
N PHE A 97 -4.33 -10.27 7.14
CA PHE A 97 -4.51 -9.16 8.05
C PHE A 97 -4.67 -9.65 9.51
N ASP A 98 -5.45 -10.72 9.73
CA ASP A 98 -5.61 -11.34 11.04
C ASP A 98 -4.27 -11.89 11.58
N TYR A 99 -3.45 -12.51 10.71
CA TYR A 99 -2.08 -12.92 11.07
C TYR A 99 -1.22 -11.72 11.50
N GLY A 100 -1.24 -10.62 10.76
CA GLY A 100 -0.51 -9.39 11.15
C GLY A 100 -0.91 -8.91 12.55
N ALA A 101 -2.20 -8.88 12.86
CA ALA A 101 -2.70 -8.52 14.18
C ALA A 101 -2.37 -9.57 15.27
N SER A 102 -2.16 -10.83 14.89
CA SER A 102 -1.81 -11.91 15.84
C SER A 102 -0.43 -11.74 16.48
N LEU A 103 0.50 -11.01 15.82
CA LEU A 103 1.82 -10.69 16.39
C LEU A 103 1.69 -9.94 17.71
N SER A 104 0.82 -8.94 17.76
CA SER A 104 0.50 -8.22 18.99
C SER A 104 -0.11 -9.14 20.04
N SER A 105 -1.04 -10.02 19.65
CA SER A 105 -1.64 -10.99 20.58
C SER A 105 -0.62 -11.97 21.16
N ALA A 106 0.40 -12.35 20.40
CA ALA A 106 1.50 -13.20 20.88
C ALA A 106 2.36 -12.46 21.91
N LEU A 107 2.69 -11.20 21.67
CA LEU A 107 3.39 -10.34 22.62
C LEU A 107 2.56 -10.15 23.91
N ASP A 108 1.26 -9.91 23.77
CA ASP A 108 0.35 -9.75 24.91
C ASP A 108 0.36 -11.00 25.83
N ARG A 109 0.28 -12.18 25.22
CA ARG A 109 0.37 -13.46 25.98
C ARG A 109 1.72 -13.61 26.69
N ARG A 110 2.83 -13.25 26.03
CA ARG A 110 4.18 -13.35 26.61
C ARG A 110 4.38 -12.42 27.80
N PHE A 111 3.89 -11.18 27.70
CA PHE A 111 4.16 -10.13 28.69
C PHE A 111 2.97 -9.83 29.63
N GLY A 112 1.88 -10.57 29.57
CA GLY A 112 0.70 -10.35 30.40
C GLY A 112 0.06 -8.98 30.15
N LYS A 113 0.08 -8.50 28.89
CA LYS A 113 -0.51 -7.22 28.48
C LYS A 113 -1.82 -7.45 27.74
N LYS A 114 -2.53 -6.35 27.47
CA LYS A 114 -3.74 -6.34 26.64
C LYS A 114 -3.68 -5.11 25.73
N THR A 115 -3.40 -5.33 24.46
CA THR A 115 -3.36 -4.28 23.45
C THR A 115 -4.76 -4.06 22.88
N ILE A 116 -5.30 -2.84 23.07
CA ILE A 116 -6.64 -2.44 22.63
C ILE A 116 -6.60 -1.30 21.62
N ALA A 117 -5.41 -0.92 21.18
CA ALA A 117 -5.19 0.23 20.30
C ALA A 117 -4.31 -0.15 19.12
N ALA A 118 -4.58 0.47 17.99
CA ALA A 118 -3.84 0.32 16.75
C ALA A 118 -3.44 1.67 16.15
N LYS A 119 -2.42 1.67 15.30
CA LYS A 119 -1.96 2.85 14.57
C LYS A 119 -1.63 2.48 13.12
N MET A 120 -2.08 3.32 12.19
CA MET A 120 -1.59 3.41 10.81
C MET A 120 -1.12 4.85 10.55
N THR A 121 0.03 5.02 9.95
CA THR A 121 0.52 6.34 9.53
C THR A 121 0.92 6.26 8.06
N ASP A 122 0.90 7.40 7.38
CA ASP A 122 1.28 7.56 5.98
C ASP A 122 0.14 7.26 4.99
N VAL A 123 -0.24 6.00 4.80
CA VAL A 123 -1.31 5.58 3.87
C VAL A 123 -2.65 6.23 4.21
N PRO A 124 -3.32 6.87 3.22
CA PRO A 124 -4.48 7.72 3.49
C PRO A 124 -5.79 6.96 3.70
N GLY A 125 -5.88 5.73 3.26
CA GLY A 125 -7.12 4.97 3.34
C GLY A 125 -6.91 3.49 3.60
N HIS A 126 -7.99 2.86 4.07
CA HIS A 126 -7.96 1.45 4.45
C HIS A 126 -9.32 0.82 4.18
N THR A 127 -9.32 -0.48 3.85
CA THR A 127 -10.57 -1.20 3.64
C THR A 127 -11.33 -1.44 4.93
N ILE A 128 -12.64 -1.22 4.87
CA ILE A 128 -13.54 -1.36 6.02
C ILE A 128 -13.59 -2.80 6.56
N GLY A 129 -13.27 -3.79 5.72
CA GLY A 129 -13.21 -5.21 6.11
C GLY A 129 -12.23 -5.52 7.25
N MET A 130 -11.29 -4.61 7.55
CA MET A 130 -10.39 -4.77 8.69
C MET A 130 -11.09 -4.60 10.05
N ILE A 131 -12.21 -3.89 10.12
CA ILE A 131 -12.89 -3.54 11.37
C ILE A 131 -13.36 -4.78 12.16
N PRO A 132 -14.07 -5.75 11.57
CA PRO A 132 -14.45 -6.98 12.29
C PRO A 132 -13.24 -7.77 12.79
N ILE A 133 -12.13 -7.75 12.06
CA ILE A 133 -10.91 -8.47 12.43
C ILE A 133 -10.27 -7.80 13.64
N LEU A 134 -10.07 -6.48 13.60
CA LEU A 134 -9.54 -5.71 14.72
C LEU A 134 -10.41 -5.87 15.97
N LYS A 135 -11.74 -5.79 15.82
CA LYS A 135 -12.69 -5.96 16.93
C LYS A 135 -12.58 -7.34 17.57
N ARG A 136 -12.48 -8.40 16.75
CA ARG A 136 -12.29 -9.78 17.22
C ARG A 136 -10.97 -9.96 17.98
N ARG A 137 -9.92 -9.23 17.59
CA ARG A 137 -8.62 -9.19 18.30
C ARG A 137 -8.63 -8.27 19.53
N GLY A 138 -9.75 -7.64 19.85
CA GLY A 138 -9.93 -6.80 21.05
C GLY A 138 -9.52 -5.35 20.87
N VAL A 139 -9.26 -4.90 19.66
CA VAL A 139 -8.94 -3.48 19.36
C VAL A 139 -10.20 -2.64 19.46
N GLU A 140 -10.09 -1.50 20.15
CA GLU A 140 -11.18 -0.56 20.39
C GLU A 140 -10.91 0.84 19.77
N PHE A 141 -9.64 1.11 19.49
CA PHE A 141 -9.16 2.40 18.99
C PHE A 141 -8.15 2.24 17.86
N LEU A 142 -8.28 3.08 16.83
CA LEU A 142 -7.33 3.19 15.72
C LEU A 142 -6.96 4.66 15.51
N HIS A 143 -5.67 4.96 15.52
CA HIS A 143 -5.14 6.23 15.03
C HIS A 143 -4.72 6.09 13.58
N ILE A 144 -5.28 6.93 12.71
CA ILE A 144 -4.86 7.10 11.31
C ILE A 144 -4.26 8.49 11.18
N GLY A 145 -2.97 8.57 10.87
CA GLY A 145 -2.26 9.81 10.65
C GLY A 145 -1.60 9.78 9.28
N VAL A 146 -2.19 10.46 8.31
CA VAL A 146 -1.80 10.32 6.90
C VAL A 146 -0.63 11.24 6.52
N ASN A 147 0.01 10.93 5.40
CA ASN A 147 1.04 11.77 4.80
C ASN A 147 0.51 13.20 4.58
N PRO A 148 1.25 14.24 5.01
CA PRO A 148 0.77 15.61 4.94
C PRO A 148 0.57 16.15 3.51
N ALA A 149 1.14 15.50 2.50
CA ALA A 149 0.89 15.86 1.10
C ALA A 149 -0.37 15.23 0.51
N THR A 150 -1.03 14.29 1.21
CA THR A 150 -2.19 13.58 0.70
C THR A 150 -3.48 14.38 0.88
N PRO A 151 -4.39 14.42 -0.11
CA PRO A 151 -5.73 14.96 0.06
C PRO A 151 -6.48 14.23 1.17
N LEU A 152 -7.25 14.98 1.94
CA LEU A 152 -8.02 14.40 3.04
C LEU A 152 -9.39 13.97 2.55
N PRO A 153 -9.86 12.76 2.91
CA PRO A 153 -11.22 12.34 2.69
C PRO A 153 -12.18 13.16 3.57
N ASP A 154 -13.44 13.24 3.15
CA ASP A 154 -14.49 13.90 3.93
C ASP A 154 -14.97 12.97 5.07
N VAL A 155 -14.15 12.87 6.11
CA VAL A 155 -14.48 12.12 7.33
C VAL A 155 -14.29 13.01 8.56
N PRO A 156 -15.07 12.82 9.63
CA PRO A 156 -14.85 13.52 10.90
C PRO A 156 -13.45 13.19 11.47
N PRO A 157 -12.80 14.10 12.19
CA PRO A 157 -11.49 13.83 12.81
C PRO A 157 -11.55 12.80 13.94
N LEU A 158 -12.74 12.57 14.50
CA LEU A 158 -13.03 11.57 15.53
C LEU A 158 -14.40 10.96 15.27
N PHE A 159 -14.45 9.64 15.07
CA PHE A 159 -15.68 8.93 14.71
C PHE A 159 -15.66 7.45 15.13
N LYS A 160 -16.81 6.79 15.03
CA LYS A 160 -16.95 5.34 15.04
C LYS A 160 -16.89 4.82 13.61
N TRP A 161 -15.90 3.99 13.31
CA TRP A 161 -15.85 3.30 12.02
C TRP A 161 -16.53 1.95 12.16
N ARG A 162 -17.62 1.74 11.42
CA ARG A 162 -18.52 0.61 11.59
C ARG A 162 -18.58 -0.26 10.35
N CYS A 163 -18.40 -1.57 10.53
CA CYS A 163 -18.64 -2.60 9.52
C CYS A 163 -19.64 -3.61 10.06
N GLY A 164 -20.86 -3.61 9.56
CA GLY A 164 -21.94 -4.44 10.10
C GLY A 164 -22.23 -4.11 11.57
N ASN A 165 -22.07 -5.09 12.45
CA ASN A 165 -22.28 -4.93 13.90
C ASN A 165 -21.01 -4.54 14.67
N ASP A 166 -19.85 -4.54 14.02
CA ASP A 166 -18.57 -4.24 14.64
C ASP A 166 -18.16 -2.79 14.42
N GLU A 167 -17.67 -2.14 15.47
CA GLU A 167 -17.18 -0.77 15.38
C GLU A 167 -15.95 -0.56 16.26
N ILE A 168 -15.08 0.35 15.82
CA ILE A 168 -13.95 0.87 16.59
C ILE A 168 -13.96 2.39 16.57
N THR A 169 -13.33 3.02 17.56
CA THR A 169 -13.16 4.48 17.57
C THR A 169 -11.93 4.85 16.75
N VAL A 170 -12.04 5.86 15.89
CA VAL A 170 -10.95 6.34 15.03
C VAL A 170 -10.66 7.80 15.29
N ILE A 171 -9.38 8.14 15.44
CA ILE A 171 -8.87 9.50 15.24
C ILE A 171 -8.20 9.51 13.85
N TYR A 172 -8.67 10.40 12.98
CA TYR A 172 -8.13 10.59 11.63
C TYR A 172 -7.51 11.99 11.52
N GLN A 173 -6.22 12.05 11.19
CA GLN A 173 -5.47 13.30 11.12
C GLN A 173 -4.74 13.45 9.79
N GLY A 174 -4.62 14.70 9.36
CA GLY A 174 -4.02 15.06 8.07
C GLY A 174 -2.50 15.21 8.09
N ASP A 175 -1.87 14.67 9.10
CA ASP A 175 -0.43 14.45 9.24
C ASP A 175 -0.19 13.26 10.17
N TYR A 176 1.06 12.91 10.42
CA TYR A 176 1.41 11.74 11.23
C TYR A 176 0.96 11.83 12.71
N GLY A 177 0.32 12.88 13.10
CA GLY A 177 -0.31 13.10 14.38
C GLY A 177 0.02 14.46 14.97
N THR A 178 -1.02 15.25 15.10
CA THR A 178 -1.04 16.51 15.86
C THR A 178 -1.75 16.32 17.17
N GLU A 179 -1.89 17.41 17.90
CA GLU A 179 -2.70 17.41 19.13
C GLU A 179 -4.20 17.36 18.81
N THR A 180 -4.93 16.66 19.65
CA THR A 180 -6.41 16.60 19.62
C THR A 180 -6.94 16.76 21.04
N GLU A 181 -7.82 17.74 21.29
CA GLU A 181 -8.47 17.93 22.59
C GLU A 181 -9.86 17.27 22.58
N ILE A 182 -10.12 16.44 23.60
CA ILE A 182 -11.38 15.70 23.77
C ILE A 182 -11.74 15.73 25.27
N ASP A 183 -12.85 16.38 25.62
CA ASP A 183 -13.39 16.43 26.99
C ASP A 183 -12.35 16.81 28.08
N GLY A 184 -11.47 17.77 27.74
CA GLY A 184 -10.43 18.27 28.65
C GLY A 184 -9.19 17.38 28.76
N THR A 185 -9.08 16.36 27.92
CA THR A 185 -7.86 15.59 27.69
C THR A 185 -7.27 16.00 26.34
N VAL A 186 -6.01 16.43 26.34
CA VAL A 186 -5.24 16.66 25.11
C VAL A 186 -4.41 15.41 24.81
N ILE A 187 -4.56 14.87 23.61
CA ILE A 187 -3.71 13.81 23.07
C ILE A 187 -2.66 14.50 22.21
N TYR A 188 -1.40 14.37 22.57
CA TYR A 188 -0.28 14.98 21.88
C TYR A 188 0.61 13.88 21.29
N PHE A 189 0.74 13.85 19.97
CA PHE A 189 1.61 12.89 19.27
C PHE A 189 3.00 13.50 19.05
N ALA A 190 4.00 13.00 19.76
CA ALA A 190 5.40 13.36 19.59
C ALA A 190 6.04 12.43 18.55
N HIS A 191 5.99 12.85 17.29
CA HIS A 191 6.45 12.06 16.13
C HIS A 191 7.88 12.45 15.72
N THR A 192 8.68 11.47 15.18
CA THR A 192 10.07 11.71 14.67
C THR A 192 10.12 11.58 13.20
N GLY A 193 9.40 11.42 12.32
CA GLY A 193 9.57 11.26 10.87
C GLY A 193 9.96 9.85 10.45
N ASP A 194 10.12 9.70 9.14
CA ASP A 194 10.28 8.41 8.47
C ASP A 194 11.63 7.78 8.79
N ASN A 195 11.59 6.55 9.27
CA ASN A 195 12.79 5.78 9.66
C ASN A 195 13.75 6.56 10.56
N ARG A 196 13.23 7.46 11.37
CA ARG A 196 14.01 8.16 12.40
C ARG A 196 13.81 7.49 13.75
N GLY A 197 14.90 7.43 14.51
CA GLY A 197 14.90 6.87 15.85
C GLY A 197 14.13 7.74 16.86
N PRO A 198 14.16 7.36 18.13
CA PRO A 198 13.52 8.11 19.19
C PRO A 198 14.17 9.49 19.36
N GLN A 199 13.44 10.41 19.95
CA GLN A 199 13.95 11.72 20.39
C GLN A 199 15.06 11.51 21.44
N SER A 200 16.01 12.46 21.53
CA SER A 200 16.99 12.50 22.62
C SER A 200 16.30 12.86 23.96
N ALA A 201 16.96 12.57 25.08
CA ALA A 201 16.45 12.92 26.40
C ALA A 201 16.20 14.43 26.54
N GLU A 202 17.11 15.26 26.01
CA GLU A 202 16.98 16.73 26.03
C GLU A 202 15.75 17.18 25.23
N LYS A 203 15.54 16.59 24.02
CA LYS A 203 14.37 16.94 23.19
C LYS A 203 13.05 16.53 23.84
N ILE A 204 13.04 15.42 24.55
CA ILE A 204 11.84 14.97 25.29
C ILE A 204 11.52 15.96 26.42
N VAL A 205 12.52 16.40 27.19
CA VAL A 205 12.35 17.43 28.23
C VAL A 205 11.81 18.72 27.62
N GLU A 206 12.38 19.19 26.52
CA GLU A 206 11.91 20.36 25.78
C GLU A 206 10.44 20.24 25.36
N ILE A 207 10.04 19.11 24.79
CA ILE A 207 8.63 18.83 24.42
C ILE A 207 7.71 18.94 25.63
N PHE A 208 8.10 18.37 26.78
CA PHE A 208 7.29 18.47 27.99
C PHE A 208 7.18 19.90 28.50
N ASP A 209 8.26 20.69 28.43
CA ASP A 209 8.26 22.08 28.86
C ASP A 209 7.41 22.97 27.94
N GLU A 210 7.49 22.75 26.61
CA GLU A 210 6.63 23.42 25.63
C GLU A 210 5.14 23.09 25.90
N ILE A 211 4.81 21.83 26.16
CA ILE A 211 3.45 21.39 26.46
C ILE A 211 2.94 22.01 27.79
N LYS A 212 3.75 21.99 28.84
CA LYS A 212 3.39 22.61 30.13
C LYS A 212 3.15 24.11 30.00
N ALA A 213 3.96 24.79 29.18
CA ALA A 213 3.78 26.22 28.89
C ALA A 213 2.50 26.49 28.09
N LYS A 214 2.18 25.62 27.13
CA LYS A 214 0.98 25.74 26.29
C LYS A 214 -0.32 25.42 27.04
N TYR A 215 -0.27 24.47 27.98
CA TYR A 215 -1.43 23.98 28.76
C TYR A 215 -1.25 24.18 30.27
N PRO A 216 -1.22 25.43 30.75
CA PRO A 216 -1.03 25.69 32.18
C PRO A 216 -2.15 25.09 33.01
N GLY A 217 -1.78 24.35 34.06
CA GLY A 217 -2.72 23.68 34.95
C GLY A 217 -3.23 22.32 34.49
N TYR A 218 -2.76 21.80 33.35
CA TYR A 218 -2.99 20.43 32.97
C TYR A 218 -1.92 19.51 33.58
N ALA A 219 -2.29 18.28 33.94
CA ALA A 219 -1.32 17.24 34.26
C ALA A 219 -0.73 16.71 32.93
N VAL A 220 0.60 16.77 32.78
CA VAL A 220 1.30 16.31 31.56
C VAL A 220 2.05 15.04 31.86
N ARG A 221 1.81 13.98 31.10
CA ARG A 221 2.49 12.69 31.26
C ARG A 221 2.74 11.97 29.96
N ALA A 222 3.80 11.15 29.88
CA ALA A 222 3.90 10.15 28.85
C ALA A 222 2.74 9.15 28.95
N ALA A 223 2.26 8.68 27.82
CA ALA A 223 1.11 7.79 27.76
C ALA A 223 1.24 6.79 26.62
N THR A 224 0.40 5.78 26.66
CA THR A 224 0.27 4.74 25.63
C THR A 224 -0.97 4.97 24.76
N LEU A 225 -1.07 4.30 23.62
CA LEU A 225 -2.30 4.33 22.82
C LEU A 225 -3.47 3.67 23.56
N GLU A 226 -3.22 2.74 24.47
CA GLU A 226 -4.22 2.15 25.36
C GLU A 226 -4.82 3.20 26.33
N ASP A 227 -3.99 4.13 26.86
CA ASP A 227 -4.49 5.25 27.67
C ASP A 227 -5.47 6.10 26.87
N VAL A 228 -5.16 6.38 25.61
CA VAL A 228 -6.06 7.10 24.68
C VAL A 228 -7.35 6.31 24.46
N ALA A 229 -7.25 5.02 24.14
CA ALA A 229 -8.42 4.16 23.94
C ALA A 229 -9.37 4.16 25.15
N LEU A 230 -8.82 4.10 26.36
CA LEU A 230 -9.60 4.14 27.60
C LEU A 230 -10.34 5.47 27.78
N LYS A 231 -9.71 6.59 27.42
CA LYS A 231 -10.38 7.92 27.46
C LYS A 231 -11.50 8.03 26.44
N LEU A 232 -11.32 7.47 25.26
CA LEU A 232 -12.30 7.53 24.18
C LEU A 232 -13.57 6.67 24.45
N ARG A 233 -13.52 5.69 25.35
CA ARG A 233 -14.70 4.89 25.75
C ARG A 233 -15.85 5.72 26.28
N ASP A 234 -15.54 6.79 27.00
CA ASP A 234 -16.54 7.63 27.68
C ASP A 234 -17.12 8.72 26.77
N VAL A 235 -16.50 8.97 25.62
CA VAL A 235 -16.99 9.98 24.66
C VAL A 235 -18.28 9.50 24.00
N LYS A 236 -19.34 10.31 24.13
CA LYS A 236 -20.68 9.98 23.62
C LYS A 236 -20.96 10.69 22.29
N ASN A 237 -21.94 10.14 21.58
CA ASN A 237 -22.49 10.76 20.36
C ASN A 237 -21.45 11.02 19.25
N LEU A 238 -20.44 10.16 19.13
CA LEU A 238 -19.51 10.22 18.03
C LEU A 238 -20.25 9.96 16.70
N PRO A 239 -19.92 10.70 15.64
CA PRO A 239 -20.43 10.40 14.31
C PRO A 239 -20.01 9.00 13.89
N VAL A 240 -20.81 8.36 13.03
CA VAL A 240 -20.55 7.02 12.52
C VAL A 240 -20.20 7.11 11.03
N VAL A 241 -19.10 6.51 10.66
CA VAL A 241 -18.69 6.25 9.27
C VAL A 241 -18.87 4.75 9.04
N ASP A 242 -19.67 4.38 8.06
CA ASP A 242 -19.97 2.99 7.69
C ASP A 242 -19.55 2.67 6.25
N LYS A 243 -18.73 3.52 5.68
CA LYS A 243 -18.15 3.40 4.34
C LYS A 243 -16.66 3.15 4.41
N GLU A 244 -16.13 2.62 3.32
CA GLU A 244 -14.70 2.47 3.12
C GLU A 244 -14.02 3.83 2.96
N ILE A 245 -12.80 3.97 3.48
CA ILE A 245 -11.94 5.13 3.23
C ILE A 245 -10.88 4.71 2.22
N GLY A 246 -10.94 5.27 1.02
CA GLY A 246 -10.12 4.85 -0.11
C GLY A 246 -8.63 5.16 0.07
N ASP A 247 -7.80 4.21 -0.34
CA ASP A 247 -6.35 4.38 -0.40
C ASP A 247 -5.97 5.04 -1.72
N THR A 248 -5.71 6.34 -1.68
CA THR A 248 -5.28 7.09 -2.88
C THR A 248 -3.89 6.68 -3.38
N TRP A 249 -3.14 5.88 -2.62
CA TRP A 249 -1.82 5.39 -3.00
C TRP A 249 -1.83 4.01 -3.63
N ILE A 250 -2.97 3.34 -3.63
CA ILE A 250 -3.11 1.94 -4.07
C ILE A 250 -2.65 1.69 -5.52
N HIS A 251 -2.73 2.70 -6.40
CA HIS A 251 -2.28 2.58 -7.79
C HIS A 251 -0.80 2.21 -7.91
N GLY A 252 0.03 2.53 -6.90
CA GLY A 252 1.42 2.09 -6.83
C GLY A 252 1.59 0.57 -6.90
N ALA A 253 0.61 -0.22 -6.46
CA ALA A 253 0.65 -1.67 -6.57
C ALA A 253 0.71 -2.17 -8.03
N GLY A 254 0.24 -1.37 -9.00
CA GLY A 254 0.34 -1.70 -10.43
C GLY A 254 1.74 -1.56 -11.04
N THR A 255 2.74 -1.09 -10.28
CA THR A 255 4.09 -0.82 -10.81
C THR A 255 4.97 -2.08 -10.91
N ASP A 256 4.66 -3.14 -10.16
CA ASP A 256 5.35 -4.43 -10.21
C ASP A 256 4.38 -5.60 -10.40
N PRO A 257 3.94 -5.86 -11.64
CA PRO A 257 3.01 -6.96 -11.94
C PRO A 257 3.49 -8.33 -11.46
N LYS A 258 4.80 -8.61 -11.55
CA LYS A 258 5.37 -9.89 -11.13
C LYS A 258 5.26 -10.09 -9.61
N LYS A 259 5.66 -9.08 -8.81
CA LYS A 259 5.54 -9.13 -7.34
C LYS A 259 4.09 -9.40 -6.94
N VAL A 260 3.15 -8.65 -7.52
CA VAL A 260 1.73 -8.74 -7.18
C VAL A 260 1.12 -10.07 -7.61
N SER A 261 1.38 -10.53 -8.84
CA SER A 261 0.88 -11.82 -9.34
C SER A 261 1.33 -12.99 -8.46
N MET A 262 2.63 -13.08 -8.18
CA MET A 262 3.19 -14.15 -7.35
C MET A 262 2.66 -14.10 -5.91
N TYR A 263 2.54 -12.91 -5.35
CA TYR A 263 1.93 -12.71 -4.03
C TYR A 263 0.49 -13.23 -3.97
N ARG A 264 -0.34 -12.84 -4.94
CA ARG A 264 -1.74 -13.29 -5.02
C ARG A 264 -1.86 -14.81 -5.20
N ASP A 265 -0.94 -15.40 -5.98
CA ASP A 265 -0.90 -16.85 -6.16
C ASP A 265 -0.57 -17.58 -4.85
N LEU A 266 0.39 -17.07 -4.07
CA LEU A 266 0.68 -17.60 -2.73
C LEU A 266 -0.53 -17.50 -1.80
N LEU A 267 -1.22 -16.36 -1.78
CA LEU A 267 -2.42 -16.19 -0.95
C LEU A 267 -3.50 -17.22 -1.28
N ARG A 268 -3.75 -17.47 -2.57
CA ARG A 268 -4.72 -18.49 -3.02
C ARG A 268 -4.30 -19.90 -2.63
N LYS A 269 -3.05 -20.28 -2.91
CA LYS A 269 -2.52 -21.61 -2.63
C LYS A 269 -2.44 -21.94 -1.15
N THR A 270 -2.38 -20.92 -0.30
CA THR A 270 -2.28 -21.07 1.16
C THR A 270 -3.54 -20.62 1.90
N ALA A 271 -4.65 -20.50 1.18
CA ALA A 271 -5.92 -20.06 1.76
C ALA A 271 -6.38 -20.92 2.95
N ASP A 272 -6.06 -22.21 2.98
CA ASP A 272 -6.42 -23.14 4.05
C ASP A 272 -5.32 -23.30 5.13
N PHE A 273 -4.16 -22.66 4.99
CA PHE A 273 -3.05 -22.77 5.93
C PHE A 273 -3.36 -22.01 7.23
N ASP A 274 -2.91 -22.50 8.36
CA ASP A 274 -2.90 -21.75 9.62
C ASP A 274 -1.61 -20.92 9.71
N TYR A 275 -1.72 -19.63 9.38
CA TYR A 275 -0.55 -18.74 9.30
C TYR A 275 0.17 -18.55 10.63
N GLU A 276 -0.50 -18.71 11.78
CA GLU A 276 0.14 -18.59 13.10
C GLU A 276 1.16 -19.74 13.37
N LYS A 277 1.18 -20.79 12.52
CA LYS A 277 2.19 -21.86 12.59
C LYS A 277 3.48 -21.58 11.83
N TYR A 278 3.54 -20.45 11.11
CA TYR A 278 4.65 -20.08 10.25
C TYR A 278 5.22 -18.72 10.68
N ASP A 279 6.52 -18.52 10.49
CA ASP A 279 7.11 -17.19 10.58
C ASP A 279 6.99 -16.48 9.22
N LEU A 280 5.95 -15.66 9.10
CA LEU A 280 5.64 -14.91 7.88
C LEU A 280 5.92 -13.42 8.02
N SER A 281 6.43 -12.95 9.15
CA SER A 281 6.61 -11.53 9.45
C SER A 281 7.60 -10.85 8.48
N ASN A 282 8.70 -11.53 8.12
CA ASN A 282 9.72 -11.07 7.17
C ASN A 282 9.54 -11.69 5.77
N SER A 283 8.32 -12.04 5.39
CA SER A 283 8.02 -12.69 4.12
C SER A 283 6.62 -12.28 3.63
N LEU A 284 5.64 -13.16 3.69
CA LEU A 284 4.31 -12.92 3.14
C LEU A 284 3.64 -11.65 3.71
N LEU A 285 3.81 -11.37 5.01
CA LEU A 285 3.25 -10.19 5.67
C LEU A 285 3.92 -8.88 5.22
N ALA A 286 5.22 -8.91 4.91
CA ALA A 286 5.96 -7.73 4.47
C ALA A 286 5.64 -7.29 3.02
N ILE A 287 5.04 -8.17 2.20
CA ILE A 287 4.77 -7.86 0.78
C ILE A 287 3.78 -6.69 0.62
N PRO A 288 2.65 -6.61 1.35
CA PRO A 288 1.72 -5.48 1.28
C PRO A 288 2.11 -4.31 2.20
N GLU A 289 3.28 -4.33 2.84
CA GLU A 289 3.80 -3.15 3.52
C GLU A 289 3.91 -2.00 2.52
N HIS A 290 3.70 -0.76 2.96
CA HIS A 290 3.46 0.36 2.04
C HIS A 290 4.72 0.85 1.30
N THR A 291 5.90 0.42 1.69
CA THR A 291 7.17 0.77 1.05
C THR A 291 7.57 -0.26 -0.01
N TRP A 292 7.86 0.20 -1.24
CA TRP A 292 8.12 -0.68 -2.39
C TRP A 292 9.55 -0.59 -2.93
N GLY A 293 10.41 0.18 -2.28
CA GLY A 293 11.80 0.38 -2.63
C GLY A 293 12.38 1.63 -2.00
N LYS A 294 13.53 2.07 -2.48
CA LYS A 294 14.18 3.31 -2.07
C LYS A 294 13.46 4.53 -2.66
N ASN A 295 13.53 5.67 -1.96
CA ASN A 295 13.03 6.94 -2.48
C ASN A 295 13.78 7.33 -3.75
N LEU A 296 13.04 7.54 -4.84
CA LEU A 296 13.60 7.89 -6.14
C LEU A 296 14.41 9.19 -6.10
N ASP A 297 13.91 10.22 -5.44
CA ASP A 297 14.54 11.55 -5.40
C ASP A 297 15.93 11.56 -4.78
N VAL A 298 16.18 10.66 -3.84
CA VAL A 298 17.49 10.53 -3.20
C VAL A 298 18.48 9.83 -4.12
N PHE A 299 18.03 8.89 -4.97
CA PHE A 299 18.89 7.99 -5.74
C PHE A 299 18.90 8.27 -7.24
N PHE A 300 17.94 9.02 -7.77
CA PHE A 300 17.82 9.31 -9.19
C PHE A 300 17.57 10.81 -9.43
N HIS A 301 18.65 11.55 -9.61
CA HIS A 301 18.62 13.02 -9.66
C HIS A 301 18.26 13.65 -11.00
N ASN A 302 18.05 12.83 -12.06
CA ASN A 302 17.89 13.37 -13.41
C ASN A 302 16.44 13.38 -13.88
N ALA A 303 15.75 14.47 -13.57
CA ALA A 303 14.33 14.64 -13.81
C ALA A 303 13.89 14.45 -15.27
N SER A 304 14.77 14.67 -16.25
CA SER A 304 14.42 14.64 -17.69
C SER A 304 14.79 13.36 -18.44
N ASP A 305 15.34 12.35 -17.75
CA ASP A 305 15.73 11.08 -18.38
C ASP A 305 14.60 10.05 -18.31
N TYR A 306 13.87 9.86 -19.40
CA TYR A 306 12.63 9.10 -19.47
C TYR A 306 12.67 7.83 -20.30
N TYR A 307 13.60 7.70 -21.25
CA TYR A 307 13.64 6.60 -22.21
C TYR A 307 14.68 5.52 -21.83
N GLU A 308 14.56 4.33 -22.38
CA GLU A 308 15.50 3.21 -22.15
C GLU A 308 16.97 3.65 -22.34
N LYS A 309 17.26 4.40 -23.41
CA LYS A 309 18.61 4.91 -23.71
C LYS A 309 19.18 5.80 -22.61
N ASP A 310 18.33 6.46 -21.85
CA ASP A 310 18.72 7.40 -20.79
C ASP A 310 19.25 6.68 -19.56
N ARG A 311 18.78 5.48 -19.29
CA ARG A 311 19.26 4.62 -18.19
C ARG A 311 20.73 4.27 -18.32
N GLN A 312 21.23 4.19 -19.56
CA GLN A 312 22.63 3.85 -19.85
C GLN A 312 23.58 5.03 -19.69
N LYS A 313 23.09 6.24 -19.43
CA LYS A 313 23.93 7.42 -19.22
C LYS A 313 24.74 7.24 -17.94
N PRO A 314 26.07 7.61 -17.96
CA PRO A 314 26.95 7.38 -16.81
C PRO A 314 26.45 7.98 -15.49
N HIS A 315 25.79 9.14 -15.54
CA HIS A 315 25.27 9.82 -14.35
C HIS A 315 24.02 9.15 -13.75
N ASN A 316 23.35 8.25 -14.45
CA ASN A 316 22.20 7.52 -13.95
C ASN A 316 22.56 6.13 -13.39
N LYS A 317 23.75 5.62 -13.69
CA LYS A 317 24.11 4.23 -13.41
C LYS A 317 23.96 3.86 -11.95
N GLU A 318 24.53 4.62 -11.04
CA GLU A 318 24.48 4.35 -9.59
C GLU A 318 23.03 4.41 -9.07
N GLY A 319 22.26 5.43 -9.48
CA GLY A 319 20.87 5.56 -9.08
C GLY A 319 19.99 4.43 -9.60
N VAL A 320 20.17 4.02 -10.86
CA VAL A 320 19.45 2.88 -11.45
C VAL A 320 19.78 1.59 -10.68
N GLU A 321 21.06 1.32 -10.43
CA GLU A 321 21.49 0.12 -9.69
C GLU A 321 20.91 0.10 -8.27
N ALA A 322 20.94 1.24 -7.56
CA ALA A 322 20.39 1.34 -6.19
C ALA A 322 18.88 1.10 -6.13
N LEU A 323 18.13 1.65 -7.08
CA LEU A 323 16.68 1.48 -7.16
C LEU A 323 16.32 0.03 -7.53
N GLU A 324 16.93 -0.52 -8.57
CA GLU A 324 16.66 -1.90 -9.01
C GLU A 324 17.05 -2.93 -7.94
N GLN A 325 18.12 -2.69 -7.18
CA GLN A 325 18.48 -3.51 -6.02
C GLN A 325 17.38 -3.46 -4.96
N SER A 326 16.82 -2.29 -4.67
CA SER A 326 15.76 -2.17 -3.67
C SER A 326 14.46 -2.88 -4.10
N TRP A 327 14.10 -2.80 -5.40
CA TRP A 327 12.94 -3.52 -5.92
C TRP A 327 13.16 -5.05 -5.94
N ALA A 328 14.39 -5.50 -6.22
CA ALA A 328 14.75 -6.91 -6.13
C ALA A 328 14.64 -7.42 -4.69
N GLU A 329 15.08 -6.63 -3.70
CA GLU A 329 14.90 -6.94 -2.27
C GLU A 329 13.42 -7.09 -1.91
N GLN A 330 12.56 -6.19 -2.37
CA GLN A 330 11.11 -6.28 -2.17
C GLN A 330 10.50 -7.55 -2.77
N ARG A 331 10.98 -7.99 -3.93
CA ARG A 331 10.57 -9.27 -4.54
C ARG A 331 11.10 -10.48 -3.78
N ASN A 332 12.20 -10.37 -3.04
CA ASN A 332 12.75 -11.47 -2.25
C ASN A 332 11.83 -11.89 -1.10
N TYR A 333 10.90 -11.03 -0.65
CA TYR A 333 9.85 -11.44 0.28
C TYR A 333 8.98 -12.58 -0.27
N ILE A 334 8.76 -12.62 -1.59
CA ILE A 334 8.07 -13.74 -2.27
C ILE A 334 8.87 -15.03 -2.07
N THR A 335 10.17 -15.01 -2.39
CA THR A 335 11.06 -16.18 -2.26
C THR A 335 11.12 -16.67 -0.81
N ALA A 336 11.18 -15.74 0.14
CA ALA A 336 11.13 -16.06 1.57
C ALA A 336 9.78 -16.70 1.96
N ALA A 337 8.67 -16.18 1.45
CA ALA A 337 7.33 -16.72 1.70
C ALA A 337 7.18 -18.14 1.13
N GLU A 338 7.63 -18.36 -0.11
CA GLU A 338 7.67 -19.70 -0.71
C GLU A 338 8.42 -20.71 0.15
N LYS A 339 9.59 -20.31 0.65
CA LYS A 339 10.41 -21.15 1.51
C LYS A 339 9.71 -21.45 2.85
N ASN A 340 9.17 -20.44 3.50
CA ASN A 340 8.54 -20.56 4.80
C ASN A 340 7.25 -21.40 4.75
N LEU A 341 6.48 -21.26 3.66
CA LEU A 341 5.22 -21.97 3.45
C LEU A 341 5.39 -23.35 2.78
N GLY A 342 6.54 -23.61 2.17
CA GLY A 342 6.76 -24.82 1.37
C GLY A 342 5.95 -24.86 0.07
N VAL A 343 5.53 -23.72 -0.46
CA VAL A 343 4.68 -23.57 -1.63
C VAL A 343 5.38 -22.68 -2.65
N LYS A 344 5.27 -22.99 -3.94
CA LYS A 344 5.79 -22.17 -5.04
C LYS A 344 4.68 -21.37 -5.70
N ALA A 345 4.94 -20.08 -5.90
CA ALA A 345 4.10 -19.25 -6.75
C ALA A 345 4.26 -19.60 -8.22
N GLU A 346 3.17 -19.59 -8.97
CA GLU A 346 3.19 -19.76 -10.42
C GLU A 346 3.24 -18.39 -11.11
N TYR A 347 4.20 -18.25 -12.01
CA TYR A 347 4.34 -17.07 -12.85
C TYR A 347 4.96 -17.48 -14.19
N GLU A 348 4.10 -17.97 -15.12
CA GLU A 348 4.54 -18.46 -16.41
C GLU A 348 4.26 -17.45 -17.52
N THR A 349 5.32 -16.86 -18.05
CA THR A 349 5.27 -15.85 -19.10
C THR A 349 5.67 -16.40 -20.48
N ASN A 350 5.89 -17.71 -20.61
CA ASN A 350 6.25 -18.31 -21.89
C ASN A 350 5.23 -17.98 -22.98
N LEU A 351 5.72 -17.86 -24.22
CA LEU A 351 4.85 -17.78 -25.39
C LEU A 351 3.92 -18.99 -25.45
N PRO A 352 2.69 -18.84 -25.94
CA PRO A 352 1.74 -19.95 -26.01
C PRO A 352 2.25 -21.07 -26.93
N ASP A 353 2.01 -22.31 -26.54
CA ASP A 353 2.25 -23.47 -27.39
C ASP A 353 1.15 -23.57 -28.44
N LEU A 354 1.55 -23.52 -29.72
CA LEU A 354 0.64 -23.60 -30.84
C LEU A 354 0.32 -25.05 -31.27
N THR A 355 0.83 -26.05 -30.55
CA THR A 355 0.57 -27.46 -30.89
C THR A 355 -0.93 -27.76 -30.83
N GLY A 356 -1.46 -28.24 -31.97
CA GLY A 356 -2.89 -28.53 -32.13
C GLY A 356 -3.78 -27.31 -32.42
N PHE A 357 -3.24 -26.11 -32.50
CA PHE A 357 -3.96 -24.93 -32.96
C PHE A 357 -3.76 -24.72 -34.45
N ALA A 358 -4.82 -24.29 -35.14
CA ALA A 358 -4.78 -23.90 -36.55
C ALA A 358 -5.07 -22.41 -36.69
N ASP A 359 -4.43 -21.73 -37.65
CA ASP A 359 -4.80 -20.36 -38.00
C ASP A 359 -6.28 -20.30 -38.37
N SER A 360 -6.95 -19.24 -37.94
CA SER A 360 -8.39 -19.05 -38.17
C SER A 360 -8.69 -17.65 -38.69
N GLU A 361 -9.84 -17.48 -39.32
CA GLU A 361 -10.38 -16.17 -39.60
C GLU A 361 -10.60 -15.37 -38.31
N PRO A 362 -10.51 -14.04 -38.38
CA PRO A 362 -10.82 -13.18 -37.26
C PRO A 362 -12.23 -13.42 -36.69
N PHE A 363 -12.34 -13.41 -35.36
CA PHE A 363 -13.61 -13.52 -34.66
C PHE A 363 -13.71 -12.41 -33.60
N LYS A 364 -14.93 -12.13 -33.13
CA LYS A 364 -15.19 -11.12 -32.11
C LYS A 364 -14.61 -11.56 -30.76
N LEU A 365 -13.81 -10.71 -30.16
CA LEU A 365 -13.33 -10.86 -28.80
C LEU A 365 -14.28 -10.07 -27.85
N ASN A 366 -14.39 -10.55 -26.61
CA ASN A 366 -15.15 -9.88 -25.55
C ASN A 366 -14.22 -9.09 -24.60
N PHE A 367 -13.07 -8.67 -25.10
CA PHE A 367 -12.12 -7.83 -24.39
C PHE A 367 -11.28 -7.00 -25.36
N SER A 368 -10.65 -5.97 -24.83
CA SER A 368 -9.65 -5.17 -25.52
C SER A 368 -8.45 -4.85 -24.61
N ILE A 369 -7.31 -4.55 -25.24
CA ILE A 369 -6.06 -4.19 -24.58
C ILE A 369 -5.63 -2.84 -25.12
N SER A 370 -5.28 -1.90 -24.22
CA SER A 370 -4.81 -0.59 -24.62
C SER A 370 -3.65 -0.11 -23.76
N TRP A 371 -2.89 0.82 -24.31
CA TRP A 371 -1.83 1.54 -23.63
C TRP A 371 -2.15 3.03 -23.63
N GLN A 372 -1.89 3.70 -22.50
CA GLN A 372 -2.10 5.13 -22.31
C GLN A 372 -0.79 5.76 -21.83
N VAL A 373 -0.39 6.86 -22.45
CA VAL A 373 0.73 7.69 -22.01
C VAL A 373 0.22 9.06 -21.59
N TYR A 374 0.82 9.61 -20.56
CA TYR A 374 0.41 10.88 -19.95
C TYR A 374 1.46 11.95 -20.21
N ASP A 375 1.02 13.16 -20.52
CA ASP A 375 1.89 14.32 -20.76
C ASP A 375 1.92 15.29 -19.56
N ALA A 376 2.62 16.39 -19.73
CA ALA A 376 2.76 17.41 -18.68
C ALA A 376 1.41 18.03 -18.28
N TRP A 377 0.46 18.14 -19.22
CA TRP A 377 -0.88 18.66 -18.94
C TRP A 377 -1.70 17.69 -18.07
N ASP A 378 -1.64 16.40 -18.35
CA ASP A 378 -2.25 15.37 -17.51
C ASP A 378 -1.69 15.43 -16.09
N TYR A 379 -0.37 15.58 -15.95
CA TYR A 379 0.27 15.68 -14.64
C TYR A 379 -0.07 16.94 -13.87
N GLU A 380 -0.22 18.08 -14.55
CA GLU A 380 -0.66 19.30 -13.89
C GLU A 380 -2.08 19.15 -13.34
N ARG A 381 -2.96 18.48 -14.10
CA ARG A 381 -4.32 18.13 -13.63
C ARG A 381 -4.26 17.21 -12.42
N TYR A 382 -3.50 16.12 -12.47
CA TYR A 382 -3.37 15.16 -11.39
C TYR A 382 -2.76 15.80 -10.13
N LYS A 383 -1.77 16.65 -10.28
CA LYS A 383 -1.17 17.37 -9.16
C LYS A 383 -2.21 18.14 -8.37
N ASN A 384 -3.10 18.86 -9.04
CA ASN A 384 -4.11 19.68 -8.40
C ASN A 384 -5.23 18.87 -7.72
N VAL A 385 -5.45 17.64 -8.15
CA VAL A 385 -6.47 16.74 -7.59
C VAL A 385 -5.89 15.82 -6.52
N TYR A 386 -4.65 15.39 -6.70
CA TYR A 386 -4.03 14.31 -5.95
C TYR A 386 -3.13 14.77 -4.79
N LEU A 387 -2.67 16.02 -4.80
CA LEU A 387 -1.81 16.56 -3.77
C LEU A 387 -2.51 17.66 -2.97
N ARG A 388 -2.31 17.62 -1.65
CA ARG A 388 -2.64 18.71 -0.74
C ARG A 388 -1.38 19.54 -0.48
N PHE A 389 -1.39 20.80 -0.90
CA PHE A 389 -0.25 21.69 -0.72
C PHE A 389 -0.37 22.50 0.56
N THR A 390 0.68 22.49 1.37
CA THR A 390 0.89 23.39 2.49
C THR A 390 2.19 24.18 2.25
N LYS A 391 2.44 25.20 3.06
CA LYS A 391 3.69 25.96 2.94
C LYS A 391 4.93 25.09 3.18
N GLU A 392 4.78 24.14 4.08
CA GLU A 392 5.84 23.24 4.54
C GLU A 392 6.14 22.12 3.54
N ASN A 393 5.14 21.68 2.78
CA ASN A 393 5.28 20.49 1.95
C ASN A 393 5.33 20.73 0.43
N ILE A 394 5.05 21.94 -0.05
CA ILE A 394 4.87 22.18 -1.50
C ILE A 394 6.07 21.73 -2.35
N GLY A 395 7.29 21.93 -1.87
CA GLY A 395 8.52 21.56 -2.59
C GLY A 395 8.69 20.05 -2.67
N TRP A 396 8.82 19.38 -1.54
CA TRP A 396 9.06 17.95 -1.48
C TRP A 396 7.87 17.13 -2.00
N ALA A 397 6.63 17.56 -1.74
CA ALA A 397 5.44 16.87 -2.24
C ALA A 397 5.40 16.79 -3.77
N ILE A 398 5.83 17.85 -4.46
CA ILE A 398 5.95 17.83 -5.92
C ILE A 398 7.04 16.85 -6.35
N TRP A 399 8.21 16.91 -5.73
CA TRP A 399 9.34 16.03 -6.08
C TRP A 399 9.03 14.56 -5.85
N ASP A 400 8.47 14.22 -4.70
CA ASP A 400 8.18 12.83 -4.34
C ASP A 400 7.05 12.20 -5.16
N ASN A 401 6.08 13.00 -5.62
CA ASN A 401 4.88 12.42 -6.21
C ASN A 401 4.72 12.69 -7.71
N ILE A 402 5.35 13.74 -8.25
CA ILE A 402 5.12 14.18 -9.63
C ILE A 402 6.41 14.12 -10.46
N LYS A 403 6.38 13.40 -11.57
CA LYS A 403 7.49 13.37 -12.53
C LYS A 403 7.68 14.73 -13.15
N GLN A 404 8.91 15.26 -13.05
CA GLN A 404 9.28 16.58 -13.51
C GLN A 404 9.97 16.54 -14.87
N GLY A 405 9.89 17.66 -15.63
CA GLY A 405 10.62 17.82 -16.87
C GLY A 405 10.26 16.80 -17.94
N LEU A 406 8.96 16.48 -18.06
CA LEU A 406 8.48 15.57 -19.11
C LEU A 406 8.89 16.15 -20.49
N PRO A 407 9.33 15.29 -21.43
CA PRO A 407 9.65 15.74 -22.78
C PRO A 407 8.40 16.25 -23.48
N ASP A 408 8.59 17.16 -24.43
CA ASP A 408 7.54 17.78 -25.25
C ASP A 408 7.41 17.12 -26.64
N ASP A 409 8.11 16.01 -26.88
CA ASP A 409 8.12 15.28 -28.15
C ASP A 409 6.93 14.29 -28.31
N TYR A 410 6.01 14.28 -27.35
CA TYR A 410 4.77 13.50 -27.39
C TYR A 410 3.62 14.26 -26.70
N SER A 411 2.41 13.81 -26.95
CA SER A 411 1.20 14.24 -26.22
C SER A 411 0.46 13.04 -25.69
N GLY A 412 -0.25 13.22 -24.56
CA GLY A 412 -1.03 12.16 -23.92
C GLY A 412 -2.04 11.56 -24.89
N LYS A 413 -1.96 10.24 -25.10
CA LYS A 413 -2.81 9.48 -26.02
C LYS A 413 -3.11 8.08 -25.49
N ILE A 414 -4.13 7.50 -26.07
CA ILE A 414 -4.52 6.11 -25.89
C ILE A 414 -4.32 5.39 -27.20
N TYR A 415 -3.66 4.24 -27.12
CA TYR A 415 -3.38 3.37 -28.27
C TYR A 415 -3.95 1.99 -27.98
N ASP A 416 -4.72 1.45 -28.92
CA ASP A 416 -5.27 0.10 -28.81
C ASP A 416 -4.31 -0.92 -29.43
N ALA A 417 -4.10 -2.04 -28.72
CA ALA A 417 -3.39 -3.17 -29.28
C ALA A 417 -4.28 -3.87 -30.31
N LYS A 418 -3.79 -4.01 -31.54
CA LYS A 418 -4.54 -4.58 -32.67
C LYS A 418 -4.28 -6.06 -32.81
N PRO A 419 -5.31 -6.92 -32.84
CA PRO A 419 -5.11 -8.34 -33.13
C PRO A 419 -4.66 -8.51 -34.58
N TYR A 420 -3.67 -9.36 -34.81
CA TYR A 420 -3.13 -9.60 -36.14
C TYR A 420 -3.06 -11.08 -36.54
N ARG A 421 -3.14 -12.01 -35.59
CA ARG A 421 -3.17 -13.45 -35.86
C ARG A 421 -4.12 -14.13 -34.89
N PHE A 422 -4.95 -15.02 -35.40
CA PHE A 422 -5.94 -15.78 -34.65
C PHE A 422 -5.69 -17.27 -34.89
N CYS A 423 -5.67 -18.06 -33.82
CA CYS A 423 -5.55 -19.50 -33.86
C CYS A 423 -6.64 -20.15 -33.02
N LYS A 424 -7.19 -21.26 -33.45
CA LYS A 424 -8.24 -22.01 -32.72
C LYS A 424 -7.94 -23.50 -32.62
N ASN A 425 -8.45 -24.08 -31.53
CA ASN A 425 -8.54 -25.52 -31.29
C ASN A 425 -9.84 -25.80 -30.53
N GLY A 426 -10.94 -26.09 -31.24
CA GLY A 426 -12.28 -26.15 -30.67
C GLY A 426 -12.70 -24.79 -30.09
N ASP A 427 -13.11 -24.79 -28.81
CA ASP A 427 -13.51 -23.58 -28.10
C ASP A 427 -12.32 -22.79 -27.56
N LYS A 428 -11.12 -23.35 -27.57
CA LYS A 428 -9.88 -22.69 -27.17
C LYS A 428 -9.34 -21.82 -28.30
N TYR A 429 -8.68 -20.72 -27.92
CA TYR A 429 -8.07 -19.83 -28.90
C TYR A 429 -6.79 -19.18 -28.40
N ILE A 430 -5.97 -18.75 -29.32
CA ILE A 430 -4.79 -17.91 -29.12
C ILE A 430 -4.87 -16.75 -30.08
N VAL A 431 -4.75 -15.52 -29.59
CA VAL A 431 -4.75 -14.31 -30.40
C VAL A 431 -3.50 -13.51 -30.09
N PHE A 432 -2.84 -13.03 -31.13
CA PHE A 432 -1.65 -12.19 -31.06
C PHE A 432 -2.02 -10.74 -31.35
N PHE A 433 -1.50 -9.81 -30.52
CA PHE A 433 -1.76 -8.39 -30.67
C PHE A 433 -0.46 -7.61 -30.75
N LYS A 434 -0.49 -6.50 -31.48
CA LYS A 434 0.59 -5.52 -31.50
C LYS A 434 0.03 -4.10 -31.54
N PHE A 435 0.85 -3.14 -31.16
CA PHE A 435 0.63 -1.73 -31.42
C PHE A 435 1.16 -1.37 -32.81
N ASP A 436 0.84 -0.17 -33.29
CA ASP A 436 1.42 0.37 -34.53
C ASP A 436 2.94 0.43 -34.40
N ASP A 437 3.66 0.02 -35.44
CA ASP A 437 5.10 -0.26 -35.37
C ASP A 437 5.93 0.99 -34.96
N ASP A 438 5.54 2.19 -35.41
CA ASP A 438 6.18 3.45 -35.04
C ASP A 438 6.01 3.80 -33.56
N VAL A 439 4.83 3.53 -33.01
CA VAL A 439 4.52 3.74 -31.59
C VAL A 439 5.25 2.71 -30.72
N ALA A 440 5.22 1.44 -31.14
CA ALA A 440 5.89 0.36 -30.44
C ALA A 440 7.41 0.57 -30.38
N GLU A 441 8.03 0.99 -31.48
CA GLU A 441 9.46 1.28 -31.53
C GLU A 441 9.83 2.50 -30.68
N LYS A 442 9.06 3.61 -30.79
CA LYS A 442 9.34 4.84 -30.03
C LYS A 442 9.32 4.61 -28.53
N PHE A 443 8.31 3.90 -28.02
CA PHE A 443 8.06 3.75 -26.59
C PHE A 443 8.47 2.39 -26.01
N GLY A 444 8.97 1.48 -26.83
CA GLY A 444 9.38 0.13 -26.40
C GLY A 444 8.20 -0.70 -25.89
N LEU A 445 7.06 -0.63 -26.61
CA LEU A 445 5.85 -1.36 -26.23
C LEU A 445 5.97 -2.84 -26.51
N PRO A 446 5.35 -3.72 -25.70
CA PRO A 446 5.38 -5.16 -25.89
C PRO A 446 4.45 -5.62 -27.01
N VAL A 447 4.66 -6.86 -27.47
CA VAL A 447 3.60 -7.63 -28.12
C VAL A 447 2.78 -8.36 -27.08
N PHE A 448 1.48 -8.60 -27.36
CA PHE A 448 0.61 -9.34 -26.47
C PHE A 448 0.18 -10.66 -27.10
N THR A 449 -0.04 -11.65 -26.23
CA THR A 449 -0.81 -12.86 -26.55
C THR A 449 -1.99 -12.97 -25.59
N ALA A 450 -3.13 -13.38 -26.10
CA ALA A 450 -4.28 -13.78 -25.30
C ALA A 450 -4.59 -15.24 -25.62
N GLU A 451 -4.53 -16.11 -24.62
CA GLU A 451 -4.80 -17.53 -24.70
C GLU A 451 -6.02 -17.86 -23.84
N TYR A 452 -7.01 -18.52 -24.40
CA TYR A 452 -8.16 -19.03 -23.67
C TYR A 452 -8.17 -20.56 -23.73
N ASP A 453 -8.13 -21.20 -22.58
CA ASP A 453 -8.04 -22.67 -22.45
C ASP A 453 -9.40 -23.35 -22.26
N GLY A 454 -10.50 -22.60 -22.30
CA GLY A 454 -11.88 -23.06 -22.03
C GLY A 454 -12.40 -22.63 -20.66
N GLU A 455 -11.55 -22.12 -19.76
CA GLU A 455 -11.91 -21.65 -18.43
C GLU A 455 -11.25 -20.31 -18.10
N THR A 456 -9.95 -20.20 -18.38
CA THR A 456 -9.10 -19.07 -18.01
C THR A 456 -8.60 -18.34 -19.25
N LEU A 457 -8.66 -17.02 -19.22
CA LEU A 457 -8.04 -16.14 -20.20
C LEU A 457 -6.67 -15.68 -19.67
N PHE A 458 -5.60 -16.05 -20.36
CA PHE A 458 -4.23 -15.64 -20.09
C PHE A 458 -3.88 -14.49 -21.02
N VAL A 459 -3.65 -13.30 -20.49
CA VAL A 459 -3.13 -12.15 -21.23
C VAL A 459 -1.67 -12.00 -20.86
N LYS A 460 -0.77 -12.15 -21.83
CA LYS A 460 0.67 -12.05 -21.61
C LYS A 460 1.26 -10.96 -22.50
N TRP A 461 2.29 -10.29 -22.01
CA TRP A 461 3.11 -9.44 -22.86
C TRP A 461 4.56 -9.90 -22.87
N HIS A 462 5.25 -9.57 -23.98
CA HIS A 462 6.63 -9.97 -24.23
C HIS A 462 7.43 -8.82 -24.80
N GLY A 463 8.68 -8.68 -24.34
CA GLY A 463 9.65 -7.76 -24.90
C GLY A 463 9.41 -6.29 -24.60
N LYS A 464 8.67 -5.95 -23.54
CA LYS A 464 8.51 -4.57 -23.04
C LYS A 464 9.87 -3.99 -22.68
N LYS A 465 10.15 -2.75 -23.10
CA LYS A 465 11.34 -2.01 -22.70
C LYS A 465 11.06 -1.13 -21.47
N ASN A 466 12.13 -0.75 -20.79
CA ASN A 466 12.01 0.20 -19.68
C ASN A 466 11.63 1.58 -20.21
N LEU A 467 10.62 2.15 -19.61
CA LEU A 467 10.11 3.46 -19.94
C LEU A 467 9.67 4.15 -18.65
N ARG A 468 10.29 5.29 -18.31
CA ARG A 468 9.93 6.07 -17.13
C ARG A 468 8.85 7.10 -17.41
N LEU A 469 8.51 7.39 -18.68
CA LEU A 469 7.34 8.21 -19.00
C LEU A 469 6.12 7.67 -18.27
N PRO A 470 5.27 8.57 -17.72
CA PRO A 470 4.05 8.13 -17.05
C PRO A 470 3.13 7.43 -18.04
N ASN A 471 2.84 6.16 -17.77
CA ASN A 471 2.03 5.35 -18.66
C ASN A 471 1.30 4.24 -17.92
N ALA A 472 0.29 3.66 -18.59
CA ALA A 472 -0.49 2.56 -18.05
C ALA A 472 -0.91 1.60 -19.16
N PHE A 473 -0.96 0.29 -18.85
CA PHE A 473 -1.61 -0.73 -19.66
C PHE A 473 -2.94 -1.12 -19.04
N TRP A 474 -3.93 -1.31 -19.92
CA TRP A 474 -5.31 -1.56 -19.55
C TRP A 474 -5.87 -2.78 -20.24
N PHE A 475 -6.59 -3.60 -19.50
CA PHE A 475 -7.45 -4.67 -20.01
C PHE A 475 -8.91 -4.28 -19.77
N LYS A 476 -9.74 -4.30 -20.79
CA LYS A 476 -11.18 -4.02 -20.71
C LYS A 476 -11.96 -5.28 -21.06
N PRO A 477 -12.72 -5.87 -20.11
CA PRO A 477 -13.76 -6.84 -20.46
C PRO A 477 -14.93 -6.11 -21.13
N GLU A 478 -15.50 -6.67 -22.18
CA GLU A 478 -16.54 -6.04 -22.99
C GLU A 478 -17.83 -6.84 -23.00
N GLY A 479 -18.98 -6.13 -22.97
CA GLY A 479 -20.30 -6.76 -23.09
C GLY A 479 -20.99 -7.12 -21.78
N PHE A 480 -20.41 -6.77 -20.62
CA PHE A 480 -20.92 -7.19 -19.32
C PHE A 480 -21.66 -6.09 -18.52
N GLY A 481 -21.80 -4.87 -19.03
CA GLY A 481 -22.45 -3.76 -18.33
C GLY A 481 -21.53 -2.98 -17.38
N GLU A 482 -22.11 -2.15 -16.52
CA GLU A 482 -21.37 -1.12 -15.77
C GLU A 482 -21.48 -1.22 -14.24
N ASP A 483 -22.51 -1.81 -13.67
CA ASP A 483 -22.79 -1.78 -12.22
C ASP A 483 -21.91 -2.72 -11.37
N TRP A 484 -20.59 -2.54 -11.42
CA TRP A 484 -19.63 -3.42 -10.78
C TRP A 484 -19.51 -3.18 -9.29
N LEU A 485 -19.49 -4.27 -8.52
CA LEU A 485 -18.99 -4.34 -7.15
C LEU A 485 -17.56 -4.86 -7.17
N VAL A 486 -16.73 -4.39 -6.27
CA VAL A 486 -15.33 -4.83 -6.11
C VAL A 486 -15.19 -5.64 -4.83
N HIS A 487 -14.52 -6.80 -4.90
CA HIS A 487 -14.26 -7.61 -3.71
C HIS A 487 -13.02 -7.10 -2.98
N LYS A 488 -13.15 -6.81 -1.68
CA LYS A 488 -12.08 -6.23 -0.84
C LYS A 488 -12.16 -6.82 0.56
N MET A 489 -11.10 -7.47 0.99
CA MET A 489 -10.96 -8.07 2.32
C MET A 489 -12.21 -8.86 2.76
N GLY A 490 -12.72 -9.72 1.85
CA GLY A 490 -13.87 -10.58 2.12
C GLY A 490 -15.25 -9.93 1.94
N LEU A 491 -15.33 -8.68 1.51
CA LEU A 491 -16.56 -7.94 1.30
C LEU A 491 -16.73 -7.49 -0.15
N TRP A 492 -17.98 -7.49 -0.63
CA TRP A 492 -18.32 -6.83 -1.89
C TRP A 492 -18.68 -5.37 -1.62
N ILE A 493 -17.85 -4.46 -2.14
CA ILE A 493 -17.98 -3.02 -1.92
C ILE A 493 -18.47 -2.35 -3.21
N ASP A 494 -19.45 -1.47 -3.07
CA ASP A 494 -19.79 -0.54 -4.16
C ASP A 494 -18.71 0.55 -4.25
N PRO A 495 -17.99 0.67 -5.38
CA PRO A 495 -16.93 1.67 -5.49
C PRO A 495 -17.46 3.11 -5.38
N CYS A 496 -18.75 3.37 -5.64
CA CYS A 496 -19.38 4.68 -5.41
C CYS A 496 -19.52 5.02 -3.91
N ASP A 497 -19.42 4.05 -3.04
CA ASP A 497 -19.50 4.23 -1.58
C ASP A 497 -18.13 4.37 -0.90
N ILE A 498 -17.03 4.51 -1.66
CA ILE A 498 -15.69 4.71 -1.12
C ILE A 498 -15.43 6.20 -0.93
N ILE A 499 -15.18 6.62 0.31
CA ILE A 499 -14.90 8.02 0.66
C ILE A 499 -13.46 8.37 0.28
N GLY A 500 -13.25 9.48 -0.40
CA GLY A 500 -11.91 10.01 -0.72
C GLY A 500 -11.09 9.15 -1.67
N SER A 501 -11.73 8.27 -2.44
CA SER A 501 -11.04 7.38 -3.36
C SER A 501 -10.62 8.07 -4.67
N PRO A 502 -9.45 7.75 -5.23
CA PRO A 502 -9.21 7.83 -6.65
C PRO A 502 -10.16 6.86 -7.36
N LEU A 503 -10.32 7.05 -8.68
CA LEU A 503 -11.24 6.22 -9.48
C LEU A 503 -10.66 4.85 -9.85
N ILE A 504 -9.71 4.37 -9.05
CA ILE A 504 -9.11 3.03 -9.12
C ILE A 504 -8.99 2.46 -7.71
N THR A 505 -9.20 1.18 -7.55
CA THR A 505 -9.14 0.49 -6.26
C THR A 505 -8.56 -0.90 -6.42
N ALA A 506 -7.99 -1.48 -5.36
CA ALA A 506 -7.52 -2.85 -5.42
C ALA A 506 -8.63 -3.84 -5.07
N THR A 507 -8.44 -5.07 -5.54
CA THR A 507 -9.30 -6.22 -5.24
C THR A 507 -8.46 -7.42 -4.81
N ASP A 508 -8.89 -8.11 -3.77
CA ASP A 508 -8.27 -9.36 -3.32
C ASP A 508 -8.80 -10.60 -4.08
N TYR A 509 -9.92 -10.46 -4.80
CA TYR A 509 -10.52 -11.53 -5.62
C TYR A 509 -10.82 -11.07 -7.04
N GLY A 510 -11.69 -10.07 -7.22
CA GLY A 510 -12.16 -9.61 -8.51
C GLY A 510 -13.38 -8.70 -8.40
N VAL A 511 -14.21 -8.72 -9.42
CA VAL A 511 -15.38 -7.85 -9.55
C VAL A 511 -16.61 -8.65 -9.98
N LYS A 512 -17.81 -8.16 -9.64
CA LYS A 512 -19.05 -8.73 -10.14
C LYS A 512 -20.13 -7.67 -10.36
N ASN A 513 -21.07 -8.00 -11.23
CA ASN A 513 -22.33 -7.28 -11.39
C ASN A 513 -23.48 -8.26 -11.60
N GLY A 514 -24.65 -7.81 -12.06
CA GLY A 514 -25.80 -8.69 -12.32
C GLY A 514 -25.63 -9.64 -13.52
N ASN A 515 -24.62 -9.46 -14.35
CA ASN A 515 -24.42 -10.20 -15.60
C ASN A 515 -23.16 -11.09 -15.58
N ALA A 516 -22.14 -10.74 -14.80
CA ALA A 516 -20.90 -11.47 -14.78
C ALA A 516 -20.16 -11.36 -13.44
N GLU A 517 -19.31 -12.35 -13.18
CA GLU A 517 -18.26 -12.34 -12.17
C GLU A 517 -16.92 -12.55 -12.85
N ILE A 518 -15.96 -11.67 -12.58
CA ILE A 518 -14.61 -11.74 -13.13
C ILE A 518 -13.64 -11.90 -11.97
N GLU A 519 -13.08 -13.09 -11.83
CA GLU A 519 -11.96 -13.34 -10.94
C GLU A 519 -10.68 -12.88 -11.61
N SER A 520 -10.00 -11.88 -11.06
CA SER A 520 -8.70 -11.42 -11.51
C SER A 520 -7.62 -12.12 -10.69
N LEU A 521 -6.91 -13.07 -11.28
CA LEU A 521 -5.92 -13.86 -10.54
C LEU A 521 -4.64 -13.05 -10.28
N ASP A 522 -4.28 -12.13 -11.16
CA ASP A 522 -2.98 -11.45 -11.15
C ASP A 522 -3.10 -9.92 -11.08
N ALA A 523 -3.92 -9.31 -11.94
CA ALA A 523 -4.14 -7.86 -11.91
C ALA A 523 -4.93 -7.48 -10.66
N VAL A 524 -4.32 -6.64 -9.80
CA VAL A 524 -4.92 -6.28 -8.51
C VAL A 524 -5.80 -5.04 -8.60
N LEU A 525 -5.61 -4.18 -9.61
CA LEU A 525 -6.27 -2.89 -9.71
C LEU A 525 -7.46 -2.93 -10.66
N ALA A 526 -8.63 -2.58 -10.14
CA ALA A 526 -9.87 -2.40 -10.88
C ALA A 526 -10.23 -0.91 -10.98
N ALA A 527 -10.66 -0.48 -12.17
CA ALA A 527 -11.08 0.89 -12.48
C ALA A 527 -12.52 0.88 -13.03
N PRO A 528 -13.53 0.86 -12.15
CA PRO A 528 -14.95 0.77 -12.55
C PRO A 528 -15.53 2.08 -13.08
N PHE A 529 -14.70 3.12 -13.20
CA PHE A 529 -15.04 4.45 -13.68
C PHE A 529 -14.32 4.82 -14.98
N GLY A 530 -13.81 3.83 -15.71
CA GLY A 530 -13.02 4.03 -16.91
C GLY A 530 -11.51 4.10 -16.66
N ARG A 531 -10.71 4.41 -17.69
CA ARG A 531 -9.25 4.52 -17.62
C ARG A 531 -8.81 5.80 -16.89
N ARG A 532 -9.12 5.93 -15.61
CA ARG A 532 -8.85 7.13 -14.80
C ARG A 532 -7.94 6.80 -13.64
N LEU A 533 -6.65 7.11 -13.77
CA LEU A 533 -5.64 7.05 -12.72
C LEU A 533 -5.44 8.42 -12.09
N LEU A 534 -5.21 8.46 -10.78
CA LEU A 534 -4.93 9.70 -10.02
C LEU A 534 -5.99 10.78 -10.21
N ASP A 535 -7.17 10.41 -10.60
CA ASP A 535 -8.31 11.28 -10.74
C ASP A 535 -9.24 11.08 -9.54
N PHE A 536 -9.88 12.15 -9.10
CA PHE A 536 -10.80 12.13 -7.98
C PHE A 536 -12.13 12.76 -8.39
N GLU A 537 -13.21 12.11 -8.02
CA GLU A 537 -14.56 12.62 -8.22
C GLU A 537 -15.41 12.26 -6.99
N PRO A 538 -15.97 13.25 -6.28
CA PRO A 538 -16.71 12.99 -5.03
C PRO A 538 -17.95 12.10 -5.23
N HIS A 539 -18.55 12.14 -6.41
CA HIS A 539 -19.75 11.38 -6.75
C HIS A 539 -19.58 10.74 -8.13
N PRO A 540 -18.68 9.74 -8.27
CA PRO A 540 -18.40 9.16 -9.57
C PRO A 540 -19.60 8.35 -10.06
N GLU A 541 -19.88 8.46 -11.36
CA GLU A 541 -20.79 7.57 -12.04
C GLU A 541 -20.03 6.36 -12.56
N LYS A 542 -20.57 5.15 -12.32
CA LYS A 542 -20.02 3.92 -12.85
C LYS A 542 -19.99 3.95 -14.38
N ARG A 543 -18.92 3.44 -14.94
CA ARG A 543 -18.65 3.39 -16.38
C ARG A 543 -18.09 2.02 -16.74
N ASP A 544 -17.58 1.90 -17.95
CA ASP A 544 -16.83 0.70 -18.37
C ASP A 544 -15.76 0.32 -17.34
N LEU A 545 -15.74 -0.93 -16.98
CA LEU A 545 -14.70 -1.51 -16.14
C LEU A 545 -13.40 -1.69 -16.92
N TYR A 546 -12.30 -1.32 -16.31
CA TYR A 546 -10.96 -1.66 -16.74
C TYR A 546 -10.18 -2.33 -15.62
N PHE A 547 -9.26 -3.23 -15.95
CA PHE A 547 -8.19 -3.63 -15.06
C PHE A 547 -6.90 -2.92 -15.47
N ASN A 548 -6.23 -2.30 -14.51
CA ASN A 548 -4.91 -1.74 -14.72
C ASN A 548 -3.88 -2.87 -14.60
N LEU A 549 -3.28 -3.23 -15.74
CA LEU A 549 -2.26 -4.29 -15.79
C LEU A 549 -0.90 -3.79 -15.31
N TYR A 550 -0.63 -2.52 -15.53
CA TYR A 550 0.60 -1.85 -15.14
C TYR A 550 0.40 -0.34 -15.19
N ASN A 551 1.07 0.35 -14.30
CA ASN A 551 1.29 1.78 -14.41
C ASN A 551 2.64 2.15 -13.76
N ASN A 552 3.17 3.32 -14.08
CA ASN A 552 4.32 3.91 -13.40
C ASN A 552 4.09 5.42 -13.18
N ILE A 553 2.89 5.76 -12.80
CA ILE A 553 2.48 7.17 -12.67
C ILE A 553 3.28 7.87 -11.58
N TRP A 554 3.46 7.22 -10.44
CA TRP A 554 4.04 7.84 -9.26
C TRP A 554 5.57 7.99 -9.32
N ASN A 555 6.12 8.95 -8.59
CA ASN A 555 7.54 9.32 -8.58
C ASN A 555 8.18 9.17 -7.19
N THR A 556 7.76 8.22 -6.37
CA THR A 556 8.31 7.98 -5.04
C THR A 556 9.07 6.65 -4.96
N ASN A 557 8.77 5.76 -4.04
CA ASN A 557 9.49 4.49 -3.83
C ASN A 557 9.01 3.33 -4.72
N PHE A 558 7.93 3.50 -5.47
CA PHE A 558 7.43 2.47 -6.36
C PHE A 558 8.29 2.31 -7.62
N PRO A 559 8.36 1.11 -8.22
CA PRO A 559 9.08 0.90 -9.47
C PRO A 559 8.70 1.89 -10.58
N MET A 560 9.70 2.62 -11.10
CA MET A 560 9.52 3.66 -12.11
C MET A 560 9.53 3.13 -13.54
N TRP A 561 10.02 1.92 -13.71
CA TRP A 561 10.07 1.17 -14.98
C TRP A 561 9.94 -0.31 -14.72
N TYR A 562 9.59 -1.03 -15.77
CA TYR A 562 9.39 -2.47 -15.72
C TYR A 562 9.65 -3.04 -17.13
N SER A 563 10.48 -4.07 -17.24
CA SER A 563 10.82 -4.71 -18.52
C SER A 563 10.72 -6.23 -18.51
N ASP A 564 10.34 -6.83 -17.38
CA ASP A 564 10.06 -8.27 -17.35
C ASP A 564 8.82 -8.59 -18.20
N ASP A 565 8.75 -9.78 -18.76
CA ASP A 565 7.53 -10.31 -19.35
C ASP A 565 6.47 -10.48 -18.24
N ALA A 566 5.19 -10.38 -18.58
CA ALA A 566 4.13 -10.51 -17.61
C ALA A 566 2.95 -11.38 -18.09
N VAL A 567 2.25 -11.95 -17.14
CA VAL A 567 1.02 -12.71 -17.31
C VAL A 567 -0.08 -12.18 -16.42
N PHE A 568 -1.29 -12.10 -16.97
CA PHE A 568 -2.51 -11.73 -16.26
C PHE A 568 -3.58 -12.76 -16.62
N ARG A 569 -4.09 -13.44 -15.60
CA ARG A 569 -5.10 -14.49 -15.73
C ARG A 569 -6.44 -13.98 -15.23
N PHE A 570 -7.47 -14.24 -16.03
CA PHE A 570 -8.85 -13.87 -15.69
C PHE A 570 -9.77 -15.09 -15.88
N LYS A 571 -10.63 -15.35 -14.90
CA LYS A 571 -11.76 -16.26 -15.06
C LYS A 571 -13.03 -15.43 -15.16
N ILE A 572 -13.71 -15.54 -16.29
CA ILE A 572 -14.93 -14.79 -16.57
C ILE A 572 -16.11 -15.76 -16.56
N LYS A 573 -17.03 -15.53 -15.65
CA LYS A 573 -18.25 -16.32 -15.50
C LYS A 573 -19.45 -15.42 -15.77
N GLU A 574 -20.23 -15.74 -16.80
CA GLU A 574 -21.54 -15.13 -17.04
C GLU A 574 -22.56 -15.68 -16.02
N LEU A 575 -23.41 -14.79 -15.45
CA LEU A 575 -24.39 -15.10 -14.40
C LEU A 575 -25.81 -15.20 -14.95
#